data_694b8af90ef6544b01c1449eb9665d52
#
_entry.id   694b8af90ef6544b01c1449eb9665d52
#
_cell.length_a   1.000
_cell.length_b   1.000
_cell.length_c   1.000
_cell.angle_alpha   90.00
_cell.angle_beta   90.00
_cell.angle_gamma   90.00
#
_symmetry.space_group_name_H-M   'P 1'
#
loop_
_entity.id
_entity.type
_entity.pdbx_description
1 polymer ?
#
loop_
_entity_poly.entity_id
_entity_poly.type
_entity_poly.pdbx_seq_one_letter_code
_entity_poly.pdbx_strand_id
1 'polypeptide(L)'
;MPSEAFMNNYYNRGGFNQPARIGYMMKMIRTLRPLTQEEWQIWYLENVHDEAYLNDLAQEMCEYIPSQYNISAEQCKAYIYDVMFRRTFNGFNKENQALRILRDVISPDVQEAPEDWDTLYFIDFYVRSHSGQLIGIQLKPDTFYMGHYQYKVDIQGKMTAFRRDFNAAAYVLKYTAYSDTNEIVFSNPEIIDEIRTLL
;
A
#
# COMPACT_ATOMS: atom_id res chain seq x y z
N MET A 1 20.71 -15.16 3.60
CA MET A 1 19.24 -15.05 3.69
C MET A 1 18.66 -15.16 2.29
N PRO A 2 17.51 -15.81 2.09
CA PRO A 2 16.83 -15.80 0.80
C PRO A 2 16.52 -14.36 0.36
N SER A 3 16.45 -14.13 -0.96
CA SER A 3 16.11 -12.80 -1.45
C SER A 3 14.69 -12.41 -1.06
N GLU A 4 14.45 -11.12 -0.89
CA GLU A 4 13.12 -10.59 -0.61
C GLU A 4 12.09 -11.02 -1.67
N ALA A 5 12.48 -10.96 -2.95
CA ALA A 5 11.63 -11.38 -4.06
C ALA A 5 11.23 -12.87 -3.98
N PHE A 6 12.13 -13.72 -3.51
CA PHE A 6 11.86 -15.14 -3.28
C PHE A 6 10.79 -15.31 -2.19
N MET A 7 10.99 -14.72 -1.02
CA MET A 7 10.03 -14.82 0.10
C MET A 7 8.67 -14.24 -0.28
N ASN A 8 8.65 -13.10 -0.96
CA ASN A 8 7.42 -12.46 -1.43
C ASN A 8 6.61 -13.35 -2.39
N ASN A 9 7.30 -14.06 -3.28
CA ASN A 9 6.65 -14.99 -4.20
C ASN A 9 5.92 -16.12 -3.45
N TYR A 10 6.57 -16.77 -2.51
CA TYR A 10 5.95 -17.85 -1.73
C TYR A 10 4.86 -17.34 -0.78
N TYR A 11 5.06 -16.19 -0.14
CA TYR A 11 4.08 -15.55 0.71
C TYR A 11 2.77 -15.25 -0.03
N ASN A 12 2.86 -14.67 -1.21
CA ASN A 12 1.70 -14.36 -2.03
C ASN A 12 1.04 -15.61 -2.64
N ARG A 13 1.83 -16.53 -3.20
CA ARG A 13 1.30 -17.76 -3.82
C ARG A 13 0.67 -18.71 -2.82
N GLY A 14 1.19 -18.77 -1.59
CA GLY A 14 0.61 -19.53 -0.49
C GLY A 14 -0.61 -18.87 0.14
N GLY A 15 -0.98 -17.66 -0.28
CA GLY A 15 -2.14 -16.93 0.25
C GLY A 15 -1.94 -16.43 1.69
N PHE A 16 -0.69 -16.33 2.16
CA PHE A 16 -0.38 -15.86 3.52
C PHE A 16 -0.71 -14.38 3.71
N ASN A 17 -0.84 -13.62 2.62
CA ASN A 17 -1.24 -12.22 2.60
C ASN A 17 -2.76 -11.99 2.57
N GLN A 18 -3.56 -13.04 2.60
CA GLN A 18 -5.02 -12.90 2.49
C GLN A 18 -5.62 -12.29 3.76
N PRO A 19 -6.64 -11.41 3.63
CA PRO A 19 -7.31 -10.81 4.78
C PRO A 19 -7.91 -11.82 5.76
N ALA A 20 -8.30 -13.00 5.29
CA ALA A 20 -8.76 -14.09 6.14
C ALA A 20 -7.68 -14.63 7.10
N ARG A 21 -6.39 -14.42 6.79
CA ARG A 21 -5.25 -14.87 7.60
C ARG A 21 -4.63 -13.77 8.44
N ILE A 22 -4.52 -12.56 7.90
CA ILE A 22 -3.80 -11.46 8.58
C ILE A 22 -4.67 -10.21 8.78
N GLY A 23 -5.94 -10.26 8.44
CA GLY A 23 -6.84 -9.11 8.48
C GLY A 23 -6.58 -8.11 7.35
N TYR A 24 -7.40 -7.06 7.31
CA TYR A 24 -7.26 -5.96 6.36
C TYR A 24 -6.23 -4.95 6.87
N MET A 25 -4.93 -5.24 6.69
CA MET A 25 -3.81 -4.52 7.30
C MET A 25 -3.89 -2.99 7.10
N MET A 26 -4.06 -2.53 5.85
CA MET A 26 -4.13 -1.09 5.56
C MET A 26 -5.37 -0.43 6.15
N LYS A 27 -6.51 -1.12 6.17
CA LYS A 27 -7.72 -0.63 6.82
C LYS A 27 -7.50 -0.43 8.32
N MET A 28 -6.95 -1.45 8.97
CA MET A 28 -6.74 -1.42 10.41
C MET A 28 -5.76 -0.32 10.82
N ILE A 29 -4.63 -0.18 10.11
CA ILE A 29 -3.63 0.85 10.44
C ILE A 29 -4.14 2.27 10.15
N ARG A 30 -4.91 2.47 9.07
CA ARG A 30 -5.56 3.76 8.76
C ARG A 30 -6.60 4.15 9.82
N THR A 31 -7.31 3.17 10.38
CA THR A 31 -8.28 3.39 11.47
C THR A 31 -7.58 3.72 12.80
N LEU A 32 -6.54 2.97 13.14
CA LEU A 32 -5.77 3.15 14.38
C LEU A 32 -4.95 4.45 14.37
N ARG A 33 -4.32 4.78 13.23
CA ARG A 33 -3.39 5.92 13.06
C ARG A 33 -2.25 5.92 14.06
N PRO A 34 -1.47 4.84 14.17
CA PRO A 34 -0.40 4.73 15.15
C PRO A 34 0.71 5.74 14.83
N LEU A 35 1.38 6.24 15.87
CA LEU A 35 2.52 7.16 15.72
C LEU A 35 3.83 6.42 15.45
N THR A 36 3.93 5.17 15.91
CA THR A 36 5.13 4.34 15.78
C THR A 36 4.79 2.94 15.24
N GLN A 37 5.79 2.29 14.65
CA GLN A 37 5.66 0.88 14.25
C GLN A 37 5.40 -0.03 15.45
N GLU A 38 5.97 0.29 16.60
CA GLU A 38 5.80 -0.47 17.83
C GLU A 38 4.35 -0.41 18.34
N GLU A 39 3.73 0.77 18.35
CA GLU A 39 2.30 0.92 18.66
C GLU A 39 1.42 0.10 17.73
N TRP A 40 1.71 0.10 16.41
CA TRP A 40 1.02 -0.73 15.44
C TRP A 40 1.16 -2.21 15.73
N GLN A 41 2.37 -2.69 16.02
CA GLN A 41 2.66 -4.08 16.32
C GLN A 41 1.96 -4.54 17.60
N ILE A 42 2.08 -3.77 18.69
CA ILE A 42 1.43 -4.09 19.97
C ILE A 42 -0.08 -4.19 19.78
N TRP A 43 -0.69 -3.16 19.19
CA TRP A 43 -2.14 -3.16 18.96
C TRP A 43 -2.59 -4.38 18.14
N TYR A 44 -1.87 -4.72 17.08
CA TYR A 44 -2.21 -5.85 16.23
C TYR A 44 -2.16 -7.17 17.02
N LEU A 45 -1.10 -7.39 17.79
CA LEU A 45 -0.90 -8.63 18.58
C LEU A 45 -1.93 -8.76 19.70
N GLU A 46 -2.49 -7.68 20.20
CA GLU A 46 -3.51 -7.69 21.25
C GLU A 46 -4.95 -7.82 20.69
N ASN A 47 -5.21 -7.35 19.46
CA ASN A 47 -6.58 -7.18 18.97
C ASN A 47 -6.94 -8.02 17.74
N VAL A 48 -5.94 -8.58 17.03
CA VAL A 48 -6.18 -9.32 15.77
C VAL A 48 -5.70 -10.76 15.90
N HIS A 49 -4.41 -10.95 16.02
CA HIS A 49 -3.77 -12.26 16.18
C HIS A 49 -2.58 -12.12 17.12
N ASP A 50 -2.47 -13.08 18.03
CA ASP A 50 -1.34 -13.14 18.96
C ASP A 50 -0.06 -13.68 18.31
N GLU A 51 1.02 -13.67 19.08
CA GLU A 51 2.31 -14.17 18.63
C GLU A 51 2.30 -15.68 18.33
N ALA A 52 1.48 -16.46 19.02
CA ALA A 52 1.35 -17.89 18.80
C ALA A 52 0.79 -18.16 17.40
N TYR A 53 -0.28 -17.46 17.02
CA TYR A 53 -0.84 -17.53 15.67
C TYR A 53 0.18 -17.18 14.59
N LEU A 54 0.97 -16.13 14.79
CA LEU A 54 2.00 -15.73 13.80
C LEU A 54 3.16 -16.74 13.71
N ASN A 55 3.46 -17.44 14.80
CA ASN A 55 4.42 -18.57 14.77
C ASN A 55 3.87 -19.74 13.94
N ASP A 56 2.60 -20.08 14.12
CA ASP A 56 1.95 -21.14 13.35
C ASP A 56 1.90 -20.78 11.87
N LEU A 57 1.56 -19.53 11.54
CA LEU A 57 1.55 -19.01 10.17
C LEU A 57 2.95 -19.08 9.53
N ALA A 58 3.99 -18.80 10.30
CA ALA A 58 5.37 -18.89 9.85
C ALA A 58 5.80 -20.35 9.61
N GLN A 59 5.36 -21.27 10.46
CA GLN A 59 5.59 -22.70 10.29
C GLN A 59 4.89 -23.21 9.02
N GLU A 60 3.63 -22.86 8.80
CA GLU A 60 2.90 -23.21 7.57
C GLU A 60 3.60 -22.67 6.31
N MET A 61 4.08 -21.42 6.35
CA MET A 61 4.83 -20.85 5.24
C MET A 61 6.14 -21.60 4.99
N CYS A 62 6.85 -21.97 6.05
CA CYS A 62 8.07 -22.77 5.95
C CYS A 62 7.81 -24.13 5.30
N GLU A 63 6.74 -24.83 5.67
CA GLU A 63 6.32 -26.10 5.10
C GLU A 63 5.85 -25.98 3.63
N TYR A 64 5.26 -24.85 3.27
CA TYR A 64 4.86 -24.57 1.89
C TYR A 64 6.05 -24.32 0.94
N ILE A 65 7.17 -23.84 1.46
CA ILE A 65 8.39 -23.63 0.68
C ILE A 65 9.09 -24.98 0.49
N PRO A 66 9.45 -25.39 -0.76
CA PRO A 66 10.14 -26.66 -0.99
C PRO A 66 11.43 -26.80 -0.16
N SER A 67 11.60 -27.94 0.49
CA SER A 67 12.71 -28.22 1.43
C SER A 67 14.11 -28.01 0.84
N GLN A 68 14.26 -28.15 -0.47
CA GLN A 68 15.53 -27.91 -1.17
C GLN A 68 16.09 -26.49 -0.98
N TYR A 69 15.26 -25.52 -0.61
CA TYR A 69 15.68 -24.14 -0.36
C TYR A 69 16.19 -23.90 1.06
N ASN A 70 16.02 -24.88 1.94
CA ASN A 70 16.52 -24.87 3.32
C ASN A 70 16.18 -23.56 4.08
N ILE A 71 14.92 -23.16 4.02
CA ILE A 71 14.38 -22.00 4.73
C ILE A 71 13.86 -22.46 6.10
N SER A 72 14.18 -21.72 7.15
CA SER A 72 13.68 -22.02 8.50
C SER A 72 12.39 -21.29 8.83
N ALA A 73 11.64 -21.78 9.82
CA ALA A 73 10.46 -21.13 10.35
C ALA A 73 10.77 -19.71 10.90
N GLU A 74 11.96 -19.52 11.51
CA GLU A 74 12.41 -18.21 11.98
C GLU A 74 12.61 -17.22 10.83
N GLN A 75 13.09 -17.68 9.68
CA GLN A 75 13.23 -16.85 8.49
C GLN A 75 11.86 -16.47 7.93
N CYS A 76 10.90 -17.40 7.92
CA CYS A 76 9.52 -17.13 7.54
C CYS A 76 8.85 -16.16 8.52
N LYS A 77 9.04 -16.35 9.84
CA LYS A 77 8.54 -15.44 10.87
C LYS A 77 9.09 -14.02 10.67
N ALA A 78 10.41 -13.89 10.53
CA ALA A 78 11.04 -12.60 10.31
C ALA A 78 10.48 -11.89 9.06
N TYR A 79 10.24 -12.63 7.98
CA TYR A 79 9.63 -12.10 6.76
C TYR A 79 8.18 -11.63 6.98
N ILE A 80 7.34 -12.45 7.63
CA ILE A 80 5.95 -12.13 7.94
C ILE A 80 5.89 -10.86 8.81
N TYR A 81 6.69 -10.77 9.87
CA TYR A 81 6.79 -9.59 10.73
C TYR A 81 7.22 -8.34 9.96
N ASP A 82 8.19 -8.49 9.06
CA ASP A 82 8.63 -7.40 8.21
C ASP A 82 7.50 -6.87 7.33
N VAL A 83 6.75 -7.75 6.68
CA VAL A 83 5.62 -7.37 5.82
C VAL A 83 4.50 -6.72 6.64
N MET A 84 4.09 -7.38 7.73
CA MET A 84 2.93 -6.97 8.51
C MET A 84 3.16 -5.69 9.31
N PHE A 85 4.35 -5.52 9.87
CA PHE A 85 4.61 -4.40 10.77
C PHE A 85 5.42 -3.30 10.10
N ARG A 86 6.63 -3.59 9.63
CA ARG A 86 7.50 -2.55 9.08
C ARG A 86 7.00 -2.00 7.73
N ARG A 87 6.66 -2.90 6.77
CA ARG A 87 6.25 -2.43 5.42
C ARG A 87 4.87 -1.79 5.45
N THR A 88 3.93 -2.36 6.21
CA THR A 88 2.59 -1.78 6.36
C THR A 88 2.67 -0.39 7.00
N PHE A 89 3.44 -0.25 8.09
CA PHE A 89 3.64 1.04 8.76
C PHE A 89 4.34 2.07 7.85
N ASN A 90 5.37 1.64 7.12
CA ASN A 90 6.06 2.50 6.16
C ASN A 90 5.14 2.93 5.01
N GLY A 91 4.28 2.03 4.51
CA GLY A 91 3.28 2.35 3.50
C GLY A 91 2.29 3.41 4.00
N PHE A 92 1.74 3.21 5.18
CA PHE A 92 0.84 4.15 5.84
C PHE A 92 1.49 5.54 6.04
N ASN A 93 2.75 5.59 6.50
CA ASN A 93 3.47 6.85 6.66
C ASN A 93 3.69 7.59 5.33
N LYS A 94 4.00 6.86 4.25
CA LYS A 94 4.16 7.46 2.92
C LYS A 94 2.85 8.03 2.39
N GLU A 95 1.73 7.36 2.61
CA GLU A 95 0.41 7.89 2.27
C GLU A 95 0.10 9.17 3.07
N ASN A 96 0.37 9.19 4.37
CA ASN A 96 0.19 10.38 5.20
C ASN A 96 1.10 11.55 4.79
N GLN A 97 2.34 11.28 4.39
CA GLN A 97 3.24 12.30 3.85
C GLN A 97 2.71 12.83 2.52
N ALA A 98 2.32 11.93 1.61
CA ALA A 98 1.76 12.30 0.32
C ALA A 98 0.54 13.19 0.50
N LEU A 99 -0.39 12.81 1.38
CA LEU A 99 -1.59 13.61 1.65
C LEU A 99 -1.24 15.04 2.11
N ARG A 100 -0.27 15.18 3.03
CA ARG A 100 0.19 16.50 3.47
C ARG A 100 0.76 17.32 2.33
N ILE A 101 1.67 16.74 1.55
CA ILE A 101 2.26 17.43 0.40
C ILE A 101 1.18 17.79 -0.62
N LEU A 102 0.24 16.89 -0.94
CA LEU A 102 -0.83 17.16 -1.90
C LEU A 102 -1.76 18.30 -1.43
N ARG A 103 -2.02 18.37 -0.12
CA ARG A 103 -2.78 19.51 0.45
C ARG A 103 -2.07 20.83 0.30
N ASP A 104 -0.76 20.84 0.44
CA ASP A 104 0.04 22.07 0.28
C ASP A 104 0.20 22.47 -1.19
N VAL A 105 0.40 21.47 -2.09
CA VAL A 105 0.75 21.76 -3.49
C VAL A 105 -0.44 21.75 -4.45
N ILE A 106 -1.54 21.09 -4.13
CA ILE A 106 -2.75 21.02 -4.99
C ILE A 106 -3.89 21.83 -4.37
N SER A 107 -4.41 21.38 -3.25
CA SER A 107 -5.53 22.01 -2.55
C SER A 107 -5.65 21.46 -1.12
N PRO A 108 -5.96 22.30 -0.11
CA PRO A 108 -6.26 21.83 1.25
C PRO A 108 -7.46 20.87 1.30
N ASP A 109 -8.29 20.83 0.26
CA ASP A 109 -9.47 19.96 0.16
C ASP A 109 -9.15 18.55 -0.34
N VAL A 110 -7.88 18.22 -0.60
CA VAL A 110 -7.48 16.84 -0.91
C VAL A 110 -7.79 15.93 0.28
N GLN A 111 -8.48 14.82 0.02
CA GLN A 111 -8.95 13.86 1.00
C GLN A 111 -8.44 12.46 0.69
N GLU A 112 -8.34 11.62 1.74
CA GLU A 112 -8.17 10.17 1.57
C GLU A 112 -9.40 9.60 0.85
N ALA A 113 -9.19 8.69 -0.09
CA ALA A 113 -10.27 8.02 -0.77
C ALA A 113 -11.06 7.13 0.19
N PRO A 114 -12.38 6.94 -0.02
CA PRO A 114 -13.14 5.91 0.67
C PRO A 114 -12.44 4.55 0.56
N GLU A 115 -12.54 3.74 1.59
CA GLU A 115 -11.80 2.49 1.75
C GLU A 115 -11.95 1.50 0.57
N ASP A 116 -13.14 1.43 0.00
CA ASP A 116 -13.44 0.56 -1.13
C ASP A 116 -12.85 1.07 -2.46
N TRP A 117 -12.49 2.36 -2.56
CA TRP A 117 -11.98 2.95 -3.80
C TRP A 117 -10.57 2.46 -4.15
N ASP A 118 -9.71 2.17 -3.17
CA ASP A 118 -8.42 1.54 -3.43
C ASP A 118 -8.60 0.15 -4.08
N THR A 119 -9.49 -0.65 -3.52
CA THR A 119 -9.79 -1.99 -4.05
C THR A 119 -10.51 -1.98 -5.40
N LEU A 120 -11.53 -1.12 -5.56
CA LEU A 120 -12.38 -1.10 -6.74
C LEU A 120 -11.79 -0.30 -7.90
N TYR A 121 -11.11 0.79 -7.60
CA TYR A 121 -10.72 1.80 -8.59
C TYR A 121 -9.22 2.14 -8.59
N PHE A 122 -8.45 1.64 -7.64
CA PHE A 122 -7.05 2.06 -7.42
C PHE A 122 -6.93 3.56 -7.20
N ILE A 123 -7.69 4.13 -6.28
CA ILE A 123 -7.63 5.55 -5.91
C ILE A 123 -7.29 5.65 -4.43
N ASP A 124 -6.19 6.33 -4.11
CA ASP A 124 -5.73 6.58 -2.73
C ASP A 124 -6.24 7.92 -2.18
N PHE A 125 -6.32 8.94 -3.04
CA PHE A 125 -6.76 10.29 -2.68
C PHE A 125 -7.72 10.85 -3.73
N TYR A 126 -8.50 11.85 -3.33
CA TYR A 126 -9.33 12.58 -4.27
C TYR A 126 -9.47 14.05 -3.88
N VAL A 127 -9.84 14.86 -4.86
CA VAL A 127 -10.23 16.26 -4.68
C VAL A 127 -11.40 16.57 -5.62
N ARG A 128 -12.17 17.61 -5.31
CA ARG A 128 -13.23 18.12 -6.21
C ARG A 128 -12.79 19.40 -6.89
N SER A 129 -13.03 19.48 -8.19
CA SER A 129 -12.87 20.72 -8.93
C SER A 129 -13.91 21.76 -8.52
N HIS A 130 -13.73 23.01 -8.95
CA HIS A 130 -14.73 24.07 -8.77
C HIS A 130 -16.09 23.73 -9.39
N SER A 131 -16.11 22.93 -10.46
CA SER A 131 -17.35 22.43 -11.08
C SER A 131 -17.98 21.24 -10.33
N GLY A 132 -17.36 20.78 -9.24
CA GLY A 132 -17.80 19.63 -8.46
C GLY A 132 -17.34 18.27 -9.01
N GLN A 133 -16.61 18.24 -10.13
CA GLN A 133 -16.09 17.01 -10.71
C GLN A 133 -15.04 16.39 -9.80
N LEU A 134 -15.08 15.06 -9.65
CA LEU A 134 -14.08 14.31 -8.89
C LEU A 134 -12.77 14.17 -9.68
N ILE A 135 -11.67 14.27 -8.98
CA ILE A 135 -10.32 14.00 -9.47
C ILE A 135 -9.70 12.98 -8.54
N GLY A 136 -9.50 11.77 -9.02
CA GLY A 136 -8.87 10.68 -8.28
C GLY A 136 -7.36 10.67 -8.47
N ILE A 137 -6.62 10.35 -7.42
CA ILE A 137 -5.15 10.28 -7.42
C ILE A 137 -4.74 8.92 -6.85
N GLN A 138 -3.99 8.15 -7.64
CA GLN A 138 -3.32 6.93 -7.20
C GLN A 138 -1.85 7.25 -6.93
N LEU A 139 -1.33 6.83 -5.77
CA LEU A 139 0.07 6.98 -5.40
C LEU A 139 0.85 5.68 -5.65
N LYS A 140 1.95 5.74 -6.39
CA LYS A 140 2.80 4.56 -6.63
C LYS A 140 4.29 4.91 -6.58
N PRO A 141 5.12 4.04 -5.99
CA PRO A 141 6.57 4.21 -6.10
C PRO A 141 7.03 4.06 -7.56
N ASP A 142 8.10 4.74 -7.94
CA ASP A 142 8.70 4.64 -9.29
C ASP A 142 9.00 3.21 -9.70
N THR A 143 9.43 2.40 -8.75
CA THR A 143 9.78 0.98 -8.96
C THR A 143 8.57 0.09 -9.26
N PHE A 144 7.35 0.56 -9.02
CA PHE A 144 6.13 -0.23 -9.19
C PHE A 144 5.95 -0.75 -10.63
N TYR A 145 6.38 0.03 -11.63
CA TYR A 145 6.21 -0.32 -13.04
C TYR A 145 7.32 -1.21 -13.61
N MET A 146 8.35 -1.51 -12.83
CA MET A 146 9.51 -2.28 -13.31
C MET A 146 9.26 -3.81 -13.34
N GLY A 147 8.17 -4.30 -12.79
CA GLY A 147 8.02 -5.74 -12.50
C GLY A 147 7.01 -6.54 -13.33
N HIS A 148 5.81 -6.07 -13.64
CA HIS A 148 4.77 -6.93 -14.24
C HIS A 148 3.76 -6.20 -15.13
N TYR A 149 3.70 -6.61 -16.39
CA TYR A 149 2.74 -6.12 -17.39
C TYR A 149 1.28 -6.29 -16.97
N GLN A 150 0.95 -7.40 -16.28
CA GLN A 150 -0.42 -7.71 -15.83
C GLN A 150 -0.97 -6.66 -14.86
N TYR A 151 -0.16 -6.20 -13.91
CA TYR A 151 -0.58 -5.15 -12.97
C TYR A 151 -0.88 -3.80 -13.63
N LYS A 152 -0.18 -3.48 -14.74
CA LYS A 152 -0.47 -2.25 -15.50
C LYS A 152 -1.86 -2.27 -16.13
N VAL A 153 -2.26 -3.42 -16.64
CA VAL A 153 -3.58 -3.62 -17.27
C VAL A 153 -4.69 -3.49 -16.21
N ASP A 154 -4.52 -4.10 -15.05
CA ASP A 154 -5.49 -4.04 -13.97
C ASP A 154 -5.68 -2.62 -13.43
N ILE A 155 -4.59 -1.86 -13.22
CA ILE A 155 -4.66 -0.46 -12.77
C ILE A 155 -5.39 0.39 -13.79
N GLN A 156 -5.04 0.29 -15.07
CA GLN A 156 -5.69 1.05 -16.13
C GLN A 156 -7.17 0.73 -16.22
N GLY A 157 -7.54 -0.55 -16.08
CA GLY A 157 -8.94 -1.01 -16.09
C GLY A 157 -9.73 -0.39 -14.94
N LYS A 158 -9.22 -0.44 -13.71
CA LYS A 158 -9.87 0.10 -12.51
C LYS A 158 -9.97 1.62 -12.53
N MET A 159 -8.91 2.32 -12.93
CA MET A 159 -8.96 3.77 -13.09
C MET A 159 -9.91 4.20 -14.22
N THR A 160 -10.05 3.40 -15.26
CA THR A 160 -11.05 3.62 -16.33
C THR A 160 -12.46 3.45 -15.80
N ALA A 161 -12.70 2.46 -14.93
CA ALA A 161 -13.98 2.29 -14.23
C ALA A 161 -14.29 3.52 -13.36
N PHE A 162 -13.32 4.04 -12.60
CA PHE A 162 -13.50 5.26 -11.82
C PHE A 162 -13.93 6.45 -12.69
N ARG A 163 -13.22 6.67 -13.79
CA ARG A 163 -13.56 7.76 -14.74
C ARG A 163 -14.99 7.65 -15.26
N ARG A 164 -15.42 6.43 -15.60
CA ARG A 164 -16.76 6.17 -16.12
C ARG A 164 -17.83 6.31 -15.05
N ASP A 165 -17.65 5.69 -13.89
CA ASP A 165 -18.67 5.55 -12.86
C ASP A 165 -18.94 6.88 -12.14
N PHE A 166 -17.93 7.74 -12.03
CA PHE A 166 -18.03 9.05 -11.39
C PHE A 166 -17.97 10.24 -12.37
N ASN A 167 -17.86 10.00 -13.69
CA ASN A 167 -17.58 11.05 -14.67
C ASN A 167 -16.38 11.92 -14.23
N ALA A 168 -15.29 11.30 -13.83
CA ALA A 168 -14.17 11.88 -13.09
C ALA A 168 -12.88 11.88 -13.91
N ALA A 169 -11.89 12.66 -13.50
CA ALA A 169 -10.50 12.49 -13.90
C ALA A 169 -9.78 11.53 -12.92
N ALA A 170 -8.73 10.86 -13.39
CA ALA A 170 -7.90 10.00 -12.53
C ALA A 170 -6.44 10.00 -13.00
N TYR A 171 -5.52 10.15 -12.04
CA TYR A 171 -4.10 10.30 -12.28
C TYR A 171 -3.27 9.34 -11.44
N VAL A 172 -2.12 8.93 -11.97
CA VAL A 172 -1.10 8.18 -11.19
C VAL A 172 0.03 9.14 -10.85
N LEU A 173 0.18 9.41 -9.57
CA LEU A 173 1.29 10.19 -9.04
C LEU A 173 2.38 9.24 -8.56
N LYS A 174 3.58 9.41 -9.10
CA LYS A 174 4.74 8.59 -8.77
C LYS A 174 5.61 9.26 -7.75
N TYR A 175 6.26 8.46 -6.89
CA TYR A 175 7.21 8.98 -5.92
C TYR A 175 8.45 8.12 -5.81
N THR A 176 9.56 8.77 -5.46
CA THR A 176 10.78 8.16 -4.93
C THR A 176 10.83 8.43 -3.43
N ALA A 177 11.19 7.41 -2.63
CA ALA A 177 11.43 7.58 -1.20
C ALA A 177 12.94 7.57 -0.95
N TYR A 178 13.45 8.55 -0.21
CA TYR A 178 14.84 8.57 0.22
C TYR A 178 15.04 7.59 1.39
N SER A 179 16.10 6.78 1.30
CA SER A 179 16.36 5.69 2.26
C SER A 179 16.78 6.17 3.64
N ASP A 180 17.39 7.35 3.72
CA ASP A 180 17.94 7.96 4.93
C ASP A 180 16.92 8.76 5.74
N THR A 181 16.00 9.45 5.07
CA THR A 181 14.99 10.30 5.72
C THR A 181 13.58 9.72 5.65
N ASN A 182 13.37 8.69 4.83
CA ASN A 182 12.04 8.16 4.48
C ASN A 182 11.08 9.22 3.89
N GLU A 183 11.61 10.36 3.47
CA GLU A 183 10.86 11.41 2.79
C GLU A 183 10.53 10.98 1.36
N ILE A 184 9.36 11.41 0.88
CA ILE A 184 8.93 11.17 -0.50
C ILE A 184 9.08 12.42 -1.35
N VAL A 185 9.48 12.23 -2.60
CA VAL A 185 9.49 13.27 -3.63
C VAL A 185 8.74 12.74 -4.85
N PHE A 186 7.83 13.54 -5.38
CA PHE A 186 7.11 13.17 -6.59
C PHE A 186 8.01 13.26 -7.81
N SER A 187 8.05 12.18 -8.59
CA SER A 187 8.92 12.04 -9.77
C SER A 187 8.26 12.43 -11.09
N ASN A 188 6.94 12.68 -11.07
CA ASN A 188 6.17 13.20 -12.21
C ASN A 188 5.34 14.44 -11.78
N PRO A 189 6.01 15.54 -11.38
CA PRO A 189 5.34 16.73 -10.84
C PRO A 189 4.42 17.44 -11.85
N GLU A 190 4.59 17.22 -13.15
CA GLU A 190 3.70 17.69 -14.21
C GLU A 190 2.24 17.28 -13.99
N ILE A 191 1.99 16.13 -13.36
CA ILE A 191 0.64 15.66 -13.02
C ILE A 191 -0.01 16.60 -11.98
N ILE A 192 0.78 17.16 -11.07
CA ILE A 192 0.29 18.13 -10.08
C ILE A 192 -0.22 19.39 -10.80
N ASP A 193 0.52 19.86 -11.79
CA ASP A 193 0.14 21.03 -12.56
C ASP A 193 -1.11 20.75 -13.42
N GLU A 194 -1.22 19.55 -14.02
CA GLU A 194 -2.46 19.16 -14.71
C GLU A 194 -3.66 19.16 -13.76
N ILE A 195 -3.54 18.59 -12.56
CA ILE A 195 -4.62 18.57 -11.58
C ILE A 195 -5.02 20.00 -11.19
N ARG A 196 -4.05 20.89 -10.96
CA ARG A 196 -4.31 22.30 -10.63
C ARG A 196 -5.10 23.05 -11.71
N THR A 197 -4.89 22.69 -12.98
CA THR A 197 -5.66 23.31 -14.09
C THR A 197 -7.13 22.91 -14.10
N LEU A 198 -7.50 21.84 -13.40
CA LEU A 198 -8.88 21.36 -13.27
C LEU A 198 -9.60 21.90 -12.03
N LEU A 199 -8.85 22.45 -11.07
CA LEU A 199 -9.41 23.03 -9.83
C LEU A 199 -9.88 24.44 -10.01
#